data_d4d933aecc5a9ff61db5b88ee32df313
#
_entry.id   d4d933aecc5a9ff61db5b88ee32df313
#
_cell.length_a   1.000
_cell.length_b   1.000
_cell.length_c   1.000
_cell.angle_alpha   90.00
_cell.angle_beta   90.00
_cell.angle_gamma   90.00
#
_symmetry.space_group_name_H-M   'P 1'
#
loop_
_entity.id
_entity.type
_entity.pdbx_description
1 polymer ?
#
loop_
_entity_poly.entity_id
_entity_poly.type
_entity_poly.pdbx_seq_one_letter_code
_entity_poly.pdbx_strand_id
1 'polypeptide(L)'
;MYIYDDLVKRADRPVQVGLIGAGKFGSMFLSQVPTTVGLEVKAIADLDPDRARQACRNVGWSEELIKKTEFFDSTQNMIDSGGIDVLVEATGNPLAGIAHAKMAIASKTHIVMVNVEADVLAGGILAKEAREAGIVYSMAYGDQPALTIELVEWARATGFNVIAAGKGTKYLPEYHYSTPDTIWDHYGLTPEQAAQAGMNSQMFNSFLDGTKSALEMAAISNGTGLKAPEDGLYFPPAGMDDLAHILRPRSVGGQLDDTGMVEVVTSVERDGRPVYKDLRWGVYVVIEAPNDYASACFKQYGMNTDSTGRYSAMYKPFHLIGLELNISILSAALLNKPTGSTLDFNSDVVATAKRDLQAGEKLDGEGGFTV
;
A
#
# COMPACT_ATOMS: atom_id res chain seq x y z
N MET A 1 10.01 17.90 7.00
CA MET A 1 11.12 17.01 6.55
C MET A 1 11.73 17.61 5.30
N TYR A 2 13.05 17.81 5.24
CA TYR A 2 13.74 18.47 4.10
C TYR A 2 14.45 17.44 3.20
N ILE A 3 13.78 16.33 2.87
CA ILE A 3 14.37 15.25 2.04
C ILE A 3 14.85 15.77 0.68
N TYR A 4 14.12 16.68 0.05
CA TYR A 4 14.49 17.23 -1.26
C TYR A 4 15.81 18.01 -1.22
N ASP A 5 16.01 18.85 -0.19
CA ASP A 5 17.24 19.60 -0.01
C ASP A 5 18.46 18.68 0.21
N ASP A 6 18.27 17.59 0.95
CA ASP A 6 19.32 16.55 1.15
C ASP A 6 19.63 15.79 -0.15
N LEU A 7 18.65 15.59 -1.02
CA LEU A 7 18.85 15.03 -2.36
C LEU A 7 19.70 15.92 -3.26
N VAL A 8 19.36 17.20 -3.32
CA VAL A 8 20.09 18.17 -4.15
C VAL A 8 21.56 18.24 -3.73
N LYS A 9 21.85 18.20 -2.43
CA LYS A 9 23.20 18.17 -1.88
C LYS A 9 23.98 16.88 -2.22
N ARG A 10 23.28 15.84 -2.66
CA ARG A 10 23.85 14.54 -3.04
C ARG A 10 23.88 14.31 -4.55
N ALA A 11 23.70 15.35 -5.37
CA ALA A 11 23.70 15.23 -6.84
C ALA A 11 24.96 14.52 -7.40
N ASP A 12 26.11 14.69 -6.76
CA ASP A 12 27.40 14.05 -7.09
C ASP A 12 27.56 12.63 -6.50
N ARG A 13 26.73 12.23 -5.55
CA ARG A 13 26.69 10.89 -4.93
C ARG A 13 25.26 10.45 -4.71
N PRO A 14 24.54 10.13 -5.79
CA PRO A 14 23.15 9.76 -5.74
C PRO A 14 22.94 8.47 -4.92
N VAL A 15 21.76 8.35 -4.31
CA VAL A 15 21.31 7.11 -3.69
C VAL A 15 21.19 6.04 -4.77
N GLN A 16 21.86 4.92 -4.59
CA GLN A 16 21.93 3.81 -5.54
C GLN A 16 20.83 2.80 -5.26
N VAL A 17 19.92 2.61 -6.20
CA VAL A 17 18.75 1.74 -6.07
C VAL A 17 18.93 0.47 -6.90
N GLY A 18 18.62 -0.68 -6.30
CA GLY A 18 18.40 -1.94 -6.99
C GLY A 18 16.89 -2.24 -7.08
N LEU A 19 16.33 -2.33 -8.28
CA LEU A 19 14.94 -2.67 -8.49
C LEU A 19 14.77 -4.16 -8.79
N ILE A 20 13.89 -4.84 -8.08
CA ILE A 20 13.53 -6.25 -8.30
C ILE A 20 12.11 -6.30 -8.86
N GLY A 21 12.00 -6.62 -10.15
CA GLY A 21 10.75 -6.64 -10.89
C GLY A 21 10.42 -5.33 -11.59
N ALA A 22 10.51 -5.33 -12.93
CA ALA A 22 10.19 -4.19 -13.81
C ALA A 22 8.79 -4.33 -14.42
N GLY A 23 7.81 -4.83 -13.63
CA GLY A 23 6.40 -4.91 -14.00
C GLY A 23 5.70 -3.55 -14.00
N LYS A 24 4.37 -3.54 -13.90
CA LYS A 24 3.56 -2.32 -13.93
C LYS A 24 3.98 -1.32 -12.84
N PHE A 25 4.14 -1.78 -11.60
CA PHE A 25 4.55 -0.94 -10.50
C PHE A 25 5.99 -0.41 -10.68
N GLY A 26 6.94 -1.32 -11.01
CA GLY A 26 8.31 -0.93 -11.29
C GLY A 26 8.41 0.13 -12.38
N SER A 27 7.60 0.01 -13.43
CA SER A 27 7.53 1.02 -14.52
C SER A 27 7.05 2.38 -14.03
N MET A 28 6.09 2.45 -13.10
CA MET A 28 5.67 3.72 -12.50
C MET A 28 6.83 4.39 -11.75
N PHE A 29 7.57 3.65 -10.93
CA PHE A 29 8.76 4.16 -10.27
C PHE A 29 9.82 4.60 -11.29
N LEU A 30 10.16 3.76 -12.26
CA LEU A 30 11.15 4.06 -13.29
C LEU A 30 10.83 5.34 -14.06
N SER A 31 9.54 5.69 -14.23
CA SER A 31 9.15 6.92 -14.92
C SER A 31 9.57 8.21 -14.19
N GLN A 32 9.78 8.16 -12.87
CA GLN A 32 10.20 9.30 -12.05
C GLN A 32 11.72 9.45 -11.94
N VAL A 33 12.46 8.37 -12.17
CA VAL A 33 13.92 8.34 -11.97
C VAL A 33 14.65 9.41 -12.76
N PRO A 34 14.38 9.66 -14.07
CA PRO A 34 15.11 10.65 -14.85
C PRO A 34 14.97 12.08 -14.35
N THR A 35 13.93 12.38 -13.57
CA THR A 35 13.63 13.71 -13.03
C THR A 35 13.92 13.84 -11.53
N THR A 36 14.39 12.77 -10.88
CA THR A 36 14.72 12.77 -9.45
C THR A 36 16.24 12.97 -9.26
N VAL A 37 16.64 14.20 -8.97
CA VAL A 37 18.05 14.53 -8.68
C VAL A 37 18.49 13.79 -7.42
N GLY A 38 19.74 13.25 -7.42
CA GLY A 38 20.31 12.56 -6.25
C GLY A 38 19.80 11.14 -6.00
N LEU A 39 19.11 10.54 -6.98
CA LEU A 39 18.71 9.13 -6.99
C LEU A 39 19.05 8.50 -8.34
N GLU A 40 19.61 7.32 -8.33
CA GLU A 40 19.91 6.52 -9.52
C GLU A 40 19.48 5.08 -9.35
N VAL A 41 18.91 4.48 -10.38
CA VAL A 41 18.72 3.03 -10.46
C VAL A 41 20.00 2.42 -11.02
N LYS A 42 20.83 1.89 -10.13
CA LYS A 42 22.09 1.23 -10.48
C LYS A 42 21.85 -0.07 -11.24
N ALA A 43 20.88 -0.86 -10.75
CA ALA A 43 20.64 -2.19 -11.27
C ALA A 43 19.16 -2.57 -11.22
N ILE A 44 18.74 -3.42 -12.18
CA ILE A 44 17.40 -4.00 -12.25
C ILE A 44 17.54 -5.51 -12.38
N ALA A 45 16.88 -6.27 -11.48
CA ALA A 45 16.72 -7.70 -11.60
C ALA A 45 15.28 -8.03 -12.03
N ASP A 46 15.14 -8.80 -13.11
CA ASP A 46 13.86 -9.31 -13.61
C ASP A 46 14.08 -10.69 -14.23
N LEU A 47 13.10 -11.57 -14.20
CA LEU A 47 13.16 -12.88 -14.84
C LEU A 47 13.46 -12.79 -16.35
N ASP A 48 13.14 -11.66 -16.95
CA ASP A 48 13.45 -11.31 -18.32
C ASP A 48 14.13 -9.91 -18.38
N PRO A 49 15.48 -9.85 -18.38
CA PRO A 49 16.21 -8.58 -18.45
C PRO A 49 15.92 -7.74 -19.69
N ASP A 50 15.55 -8.36 -20.81
CA ASP A 50 15.23 -7.62 -22.04
C ASP A 50 13.87 -6.95 -21.93
N ARG A 51 12.89 -7.62 -21.30
CA ARG A 51 11.61 -7.00 -20.91
C ARG A 51 11.83 -5.82 -19.96
N ALA A 52 12.74 -5.93 -18.99
CA ALA A 52 13.08 -4.83 -18.09
C ALA A 52 13.68 -3.62 -18.87
N ARG A 53 14.58 -3.86 -19.81
CA ARG A 53 15.11 -2.80 -20.71
C ARG A 53 13.98 -2.14 -21.51
N GLN A 54 13.05 -2.96 -22.03
CA GLN A 54 11.92 -2.42 -22.78
C GLN A 54 10.97 -1.60 -21.88
N ALA A 55 10.76 -2.01 -20.62
CA ALA A 55 10.01 -1.23 -19.64
C ALA A 55 10.63 0.16 -19.42
N CYS A 56 11.96 0.24 -19.30
CA CYS A 56 12.68 1.53 -19.22
C CYS A 56 12.42 2.41 -20.45
N ARG A 57 12.51 1.84 -21.67
CA ARG A 57 12.19 2.58 -22.91
C ARG A 57 10.76 3.11 -22.93
N ASN A 58 9.82 2.27 -22.53
CA ASN A 58 8.38 2.60 -22.53
C ASN A 58 8.04 3.77 -21.61
N VAL A 59 8.86 4.01 -20.56
CA VAL A 59 8.69 5.14 -19.64
C VAL A 59 9.64 6.31 -19.94
N GLY A 60 10.26 6.30 -21.11
CA GLY A 60 11.02 7.45 -21.65
C GLY A 60 12.48 7.55 -21.23
N TRP A 61 13.10 6.47 -20.76
CA TRP A 61 14.55 6.47 -20.49
C TRP A 61 15.35 6.63 -21.77
N SER A 62 16.43 7.42 -21.70
CA SER A 62 17.40 7.50 -22.79
C SER A 62 18.24 6.21 -22.91
N GLU A 63 18.72 5.90 -24.11
CA GLU A 63 19.62 4.74 -24.30
C GLU A 63 20.94 4.87 -23.50
N GLU A 64 21.37 6.10 -23.19
CA GLU A 64 22.53 6.34 -22.32
C GLU A 64 22.26 5.88 -20.88
N LEU A 65 21.08 6.22 -20.34
CA LEU A 65 20.67 5.79 -19.01
C LEU A 65 20.50 4.27 -18.94
N ILE A 66 19.89 3.66 -19.96
CA ILE A 66 19.75 2.21 -20.05
C ILE A 66 21.11 1.51 -20.11
N LYS A 67 22.07 2.06 -20.86
CA LYS A 67 23.45 1.50 -20.94
C LYS A 67 24.21 1.63 -19.61
N LYS A 68 23.92 2.66 -18.82
CA LYS A 68 24.54 2.88 -17.50
C LYS A 68 23.99 1.94 -16.44
N THR A 69 22.76 1.47 -16.61
CA THR A 69 22.07 0.57 -15.67
C THR A 69 22.44 -0.88 -15.94
N GLU A 70 22.74 -1.62 -14.88
CA GLU A 70 23.01 -3.05 -14.96
C GLU A 70 21.71 -3.85 -14.95
N PHE A 71 21.61 -4.94 -15.72
CA PHE A 71 20.42 -5.79 -15.79
C PHE A 71 20.77 -7.24 -15.50
N PHE A 72 20.04 -7.83 -14.57
CA PHE A 72 20.26 -9.19 -14.08
C PHE A 72 19.01 -10.04 -14.21
N ASP A 73 19.19 -11.32 -14.43
CA ASP A 73 18.13 -12.36 -14.36
C ASP A 73 17.96 -12.93 -12.94
N SER A 74 18.82 -12.52 -12.01
CA SER A 74 18.88 -12.99 -10.63
C SER A 74 19.11 -11.84 -9.66
N THR A 75 18.27 -11.78 -8.62
CA THR A 75 18.45 -10.84 -7.51
C THR A 75 19.77 -11.06 -6.77
N GLN A 76 20.19 -12.31 -6.60
CA GLN A 76 21.47 -12.61 -5.94
C GLN A 76 22.65 -12.01 -6.73
N ASN A 77 22.69 -12.21 -8.06
CA ASN A 77 23.75 -11.65 -8.90
C ASN A 77 23.77 -10.11 -8.85
N MET A 78 22.59 -9.49 -8.81
CA MET A 78 22.46 -8.04 -8.66
C MET A 78 23.02 -7.57 -7.30
N ILE A 79 22.72 -8.25 -6.21
CA ILE A 79 23.23 -7.90 -4.88
C ILE A 79 24.75 -8.09 -4.83
N ASP A 80 25.25 -9.18 -5.39
CA ASP A 80 26.68 -9.52 -5.41
C ASP A 80 27.51 -8.53 -6.25
N SER A 81 26.89 -7.81 -7.21
CA SER A 81 27.57 -6.73 -7.95
C SER A 81 27.92 -5.54 -7.04
N GLY A 82 27.26 -5.40 -5.89
CA GLY A 82 27.55 -4.44 -4.84
C GLY A 82 27.14 -3.00 -5.15
N GLY A 83 27.33 -2.12 -4.18
CA GLY A 83 27.11 -0.66 -4.35
C GLY A 83 25.64 -0.27 -4.50
N ILE A 84 24.72 -1.02 -3.92
CA ILE A 84 23.29 -0.71 -3.82
C ILE A 84 23.01 -0.25 -2.38
N ASP A 85 22.39 0.91 -2.22
CA ASP A 85 21.99 1.45 -0.93
C ASP A 85 20.61 0.92 -0.50
N VAL A 86 19.68 0.84 -1.44
CA VAL A 86 18.29 0.42 -1.18
C VAL A 86 17.81 -0.52 -2.28
N LEU A 87 17.27 -1.66 -1.88
CA LEU A 87 16.52 -2.57 -2.75
C LEU A 87 15.04 -2.20 -2.75
N VAL A 88 14.41 -2.28 -3.91
CA VAL A 88 12.96 -2.17 -4.09
C VAL A 88 12.43 -3.51 -4.58
N GLU A 89 11.60 -4.16 -3.79
CA GLU A 89 10.96 -5.43 -4.14
C GLU A 89 9.57 -5.18 -4.72
N ALA A 90 9.38 -5.45 -6.01
CA ALA A 90 8.16 -5.15 -6.75
C ALA A 90 7.68 -6.32 -7.64
N THR A 91 7.95 -7.57 -7.23
CA THR A 91 7.60 -8.75 -8.04
C THR A 91 6.12 -9.15 -7.93
N GLY A 92 5.43 -8.81 -6.83
CA GLY A 92 4.07 -9.24 -6.55
C GLY A 92 3.92 -10.74 -6.23
N ASN A 93 5.04 -11.47 -6.08
CA ASN A 93 5.02 -12.86 -5.63
C ASN A 93 5.44 -12.94 -4.16
N PRO A 94 4.58 -13.40 -3.23
CA PRO A 94 4.87 -13.34 -1.79
C PRO A 94 6.10 -14.18 -1.41
N LEU A 95 6.28 -15.37 -1.98
CA LEU A 95 7.45 -16.22 -1.67
C LEU A 95 8.74 -15.63 -2.20
N ALA A 96 8.72 -15.04 -3.40
CA ALA A 96 9.88 -14.32 -3.94
C ALA A 96 10.20 -13.09 -3.08
N GLY A 97 9.19 -12.30 -2.69
CA GLY A 97 9.36 -11.13 -1.82
C GLY A 97 10.02 -11.47 -0.49
N ILE A 98 9.59 -12.56 0.16
CA ILE A 98 10.20 -13.06 1.40
C ILE A 98 11.68 -13.45 1.15
N ALA A 99 11.97 -14.17 0.06
CA ALA A 99 13.34 -14.58 -0.27
C ALA A 99 14.23 -13.35 -0.54
N HIS A 100 13.75 -12.36 -1.29
CA HIS A 100 14.46 -11.11 -1.56
C HIS A 100 14.71 -10.29 -0.29
N ALA A 101 13.75 -10.21 0.62
CA ALA A 101 13.94 -9.56 1.91
C ALA A 101 15.03 -10.25 2.74
N LYS A 102 15.06 -11.60 2.76
CA LYS A 102 16.14 -12.35 3.42
C LYS A 102 17.52 -12.09 2.80
N MET A 103 17.60 -11.97 1.48
CA MET A 103 18.85 -11.59 0.78
C MET A 103 19.29 -10.16 1.16
N ALA A 104 18.35 -9.20 1.21
CA ALA A 104 18.61 -7.84 1.67
C ALA A 104 19.16 -7.78 3.09
N ILE A 105 18.55 -8.55 4.01
CA ILE A 105 18.99 -8.66 5.40
C ILE A 105 20.42 -9.24 5.48
N ALA A 106 20.67 -10.31 4.74
CA ALA A 106 21.99 -10.96 4.72
C ALA A 106 23.10 -10.05 4.15
N SER A 107 22.77 -9.25 3.12
CA SER A 107 23.71 -8.29 2.51
C SER A 107 23.79 -6.94 3.23
N LYS A 108 22.98 -6.75 4.29
CA LYS A 108 22.83 -5.49 5.04
C LYS A 108 22.46 -4.30 4.15
N THR A 109 21.59 -4.53 3.18
CA THR A 109 21.05 -3.51 2.27
C THR A 109 19.63 -3.15 2.71
N HIS A 110 19.28 -1.87 2.75
CA HIS A 110 17.91 -1.43 3.03
C HIS A 110 16.93 -2.00 2.00
N ILE A 111 15.68 -2.28 2.41
CA ILE A 111 14.66 -2.79 1.48
C ILE A 111 13.35 -2.03 1.63
N VAL A 112 12.76 -1.67 0.48
CA VAL A 112 11.39 -1.18 0.36
C VAL A 112 10.55 -2.28 -0.28
N MET A 113 9.58 -2.78 0.48
CA MET A 113 8.69 -3.86 0.11
C MET A 113 7.40 -3.28 -0.48
N VAL A 114 7.24 -3.42 -1.79
CA VAL A 114 6.00 -3.08 -2.51
C VAL A 114 5.00 -4.22 -2.40
N ASN A 115 5.49 -5.43 -2.21
CA ASN A 115 4.73 -6.68 -2.16
C ASN A 115 4.01 -6.80 -0.81
N VAL A 116 2.79 -6.26 -0.73
CA VAL A 116 1.96 -6.27 0.48
C VAL A 116 1.63 -7.69 0.92
N GLU A 117 1.49 -8.61 -0.04
CA GLU A 117 1.21 -10.02 0.20
C GLU A 117 2.35 -10.68 1.00
N ALA A 118 3.60 -10.40 0.63
CA ALA A 118 4.78 -10.87 1.36
C ALA A 118 4.89 -10.22 2.74
N ASP A 119 4.53 -8.95 2.87
CA ASP A 119 4.54 -8.22 4.14
C ASP A 119 3.50 -8.79 5.12
N VAL A 120 2.26 -9.00 4.68
CA VAL A 120 1.21 -9.58 5.53
C VAL A 120 1.59 -11.00 5.97
N LEU A 121 2.14 -11.80 5.06
CA LEU A 121 2.53 -13.19 5.35
C LEU A 121 3.72 -13.30 6.32
N ALA A 122 4.73 -12.45 6.20
CA ALA A 122 6.00 -12.62 6.92
C ALA A 122 6.61 -11.31 7.45
N GLY A 123 5.97 -10.17 7.26
CA GLY A 123 6.52 -8.84 7.60
C GLY A 123 6.95 -8.70 9.04
N GLY A 124 6.22 -9.26 10.00
CA GLY A 124 6.58 -9.21 11.42
C GLY A 124 7.95 -9.83 11.71
N ILE A 125 8.27 -10.98 11.09
CA ILE A 125 9.57 -11.64 11.21
C ILE A 125 10.62 -10.87 10.42
N LEU A 126 10.33 -10.50 9.17
CA LEU A 126 11.28 -9.80 8.28
C LEU A 126 11.69 -8.45 8.83
N ALA A 127 10.74 -7.65 9.31
CA ALA A 127 11.01 -6.35 9.92
C ALA A 127 11.83 -6.49 11.22
N LYS A 128 11.59 -7.53 12.03
CA LYS A 128 12.39 -7.81 13.22
C LYS A 128 13.84 -8.15 12.85
N GLU A 129 14.04 -9.10 11.93
CA GLU A 129 15.39 -9.48 11.47
C GLU A 129 16.14 -8.32 10.80
N ALA A 130 15.42 -7.48 10.04
CA ALA A 130 16.00 -6.28 9.45
C ALA A 130 16.50 -5.29 10.51
N ARG A 131 15.72 -5.05 11.57
CA ARG A 131 16.15 -4.21 12.71
C ARG A 131 17.36 -4.80 13.41
N GLU A 132 17.40 -6.11 13.63
CA GLU A 132 18.55 -6.80 14.23
C GLU A 132 19.80 -6.72 13.36
N ALA A 133 19.64 -6.73 12.04
CA ALA A 133 20.72 -6.55 11.05
C ALA A 133 21.16 -5.08 10.90
N GLY A 134 20.41 -4.11 11.47
CA GLY A 134 20.67 -2.68 11.36
C GLY A 134 20.26 -2.07 10.02
N ILE A 135 19.32 -2.66 9.32
CA ILE A 135 18.78 -2.14 8.06
C ILE A 135 17.31 -1.72 8.21
N VAL A 136 16.84 -0.92 7.27
CA VAL A 136 15.43 -0.55 7.14
C VAL A 136 14.71 -1.58 6.29
N TYR A 137 13.61 -2.10 6.83
CA TYR A 137 12.53 -2.78 6.10
C TYR A 137 11.33 -1.85 6.08
N SER A 138 10.91 -1.38 4.91
CA SER A 138 9.87 -0.37 4.76
C SER A 138 8.78 -0.85 3.81
N MET A 139 7.52 -0.60 4.16
CA MET A 139 6.43 -0.56 3.19
C MET A 139 6.64 0.59 2.21
N ALA A 140 6.06 0.47 1.01
CA ALA A 140 6.20 1.43 -0.07
C ALA A 140 5.29 2.64 0.10
N TYR A 141 5.86 3.84 0.20
CA TYR A 141 5.09 5.10 0.19
C TYR A 141 4.44 5.31 -1.18
N GLY A 142 3.22 5.84 -1.16
CA GLY A 142 2.34 5.89 -2.32
C GLY A 142 1.39 4.70 -2.42
N ASP A 143 1.63 3.64 -1.63
CA ASP A 143 0.64 2.59 -1.38
C ASP A 143 -0.16 2.88 -0.11
N GLN A 144 -1.39 2.39 -0.03
CA GLN A 144 -2.31 2.72 1.04
C GLN A 144 -1.80 2.36 2.45
N PRO A 145 -1.12 1.22 2.68
CA PRO A 145 -0.62 0.91 4.01
C PRO A 145 0.34 1.98 4.54
N ALA A 146 1.37 2.36 3.79
CA ALA A 146 2.34 3.35 4.23
C ALA A 146 1.72 4.74 4.43
N LEU A 147 0.81 5.16 3.53
CA LEU A 147 0.11 6.45 3.65
C LEU A 147 -0.82 6.49 4.86
N THR A 148 -1.50 5.38 5.16
CA THR A 148 -2.38 5.29 6.34
C THR A 148 -1.57 5.29 7.63
N ILE A 149 -0.46 4.53 7.67
CA ILE A 149 0.46 4.53 8.82
C ILE A 149 1.01 5.94 9.08
N GLU A 150 1.36 6.71 8.04
CA GLU A 150 1.79 8.10 8.21
C GLU A 150 0.72 8.97 8.91
N LEU A 151 -0.56 8.83 8.52
CA LEU A 151 -1.66 9.56 9.16
C LEU A 151 -1.87 9.12 10.62
N VAL A 152 -1.76 7.83 10.90
CA VAL A 152 -1.85 7.28 12.27
C VAL A 152 -0.70 7.79 13.14
N GLU A 153 0.52 7.75 12.64
CA GLU A 153 1.71 8.24 13.34
C GLU A 153 1.63 9.75 13.58
N TRP A 154 1.16 10.53 12.60
CA TRP A 154 0.88 11.96 12.79
C TRP A 154 -0.12 12.19 13.94
N ALA A 155 -1.24 11.48 13.94
CA ALA A 155 -2.25 11.64 14.97
C ALA A 155 -1.71 11.31 16.38
N ARG A 156 -1.01 10.18 16.51
CA ARG A 156 -0.41 9.75 17.77
C ARG A 156 0.70 10.68 18.26
N ALA A 157 1.59 11.10 17.36
CA ALA A 157 2.70 12.00 17.68
C ALA A 157 2.23 13.39 18.11
N THR A 158 1.04 13.82 17.70
CA THR A 158 0.40 15.07 18.09
C THR A 158 -0.57 14.92 19.27
N GLY A 159 -0.71 13.72 19.83
CA GLY A 159 -1.51 13.46 21.04
C GLY A 159 -2.99 13.26 20.82
N PHE A 160 -3.44 13.01 19.57
CA PHE A 160 -4.82 12.64 19.28
C PHE A 160 -5.06 11.15 19.50
N ASN A 161 -6.24 10.78 19.95
CA ASN A 161 -6.70 9.41 19.99
C ASN A 161 -7.09 8.98 18.57
N VAL A 162 -6.55 7.86 18.10
CA VAL A 162 -6.93 7.26 16.81
C VAL A 162 -8.15 6.36 17.02
N ILE A 163 -9.23 6.67 16.32
CA ILE A 163 -10.50 5.95 16.40
C ILE A 163 -10.62 4.90 15.30
N ALA A 164 -10.28 5.31 14.08
CA ALA A 164 -10.24 4.42 12.93
C ALA A 164 -9.17 4.90 11.95
N ALA A 165 -8.64 3.97 11.16
CA ALA A 165 -7.82 4.31 10.01
C ALA A 165 -8.02 3.29 8.88
N GLY A 166 -7.80 3.72 7.64
CA GLY A 166 -7.93 2.83 6.51
C GLY A 166 -8.00 3.56 5.18
N LYS A 167 -8.71 2.98 4.25
CA LYS A 167 -8.78 3.44 2.86
C LYS A 167 -10.20 3.48 2.31
N GLY A 168 -10.34 4.05 1.12
CA GLY A 168 -11.53 3.89 0.28
C GLY A 168 -11.39 2.80 -0.77
N THR A 169 -12.52 2.32 -1.27
CA THR A 169 -12.60 1.40 -2.41
C THR A 169 -13.95 1.54 -3.12
N LYS A 170 -14.18 0.80 -4.19
CA LYS A 170 -15.53 0.53 -4.73
C LYS A 170 -15.91 -0.88 -4.31
N TYR A 171 -16.98 -1.02 -3.50
CA TYR A 171 -17.39 -2.31 -2.99
C TYR A 171 -18.91 -2.40 -2.79
N LEU A 172 -19.47 -3.53 -3.18
CA LEU A 172 -20.82 -3.99 -2.85
C LEU A 172 -20.73 -5.44 -2.35
N PRO A 173 -21.62 -5.90 -1.45
CA PRO A 173 -21.54 -7.26 -0.89
C PRO A 173 -21.52 -8.37 -1.94
N GLU A 174 -22.22 -8.21 -3.06
CA GLU A 174 -22.22 -9.18 -4.17
C GLU A 174 -20.86 -9.31 -4.86
N TYR A 175 -19.97 -8.33 -4.75
CA TYR A 175 -18.63 -8.38 -5.36
C TYR A 175 -17.72 -9.44 -4.72
N HIS A 176 -18.01 -9.90 -3.50
CA HIS A 176 -17.31 -11.04 -2.91
C HIS A 176 -17.35 -12.30 -3.78
N TYR A 177 -18.40 -12.46 -4.57
CA TYR A 177 -18.59 -13.61 -5.44
C TYR A 177 -18.15 -13.36 -6.88
N SER A 178 -17.60 -12.17 -7.20
CA SER A 178 -17.10 -11.88 -8.54
C SER A 178 -15.89 -12.76 -8.88
N THR A 179 -15.74 -13.03 -10.16
CA THR A 179 -14.67 -13.89 -10.70
C THR A 179 -13.97 -13.17 -11.84
N PRO A 180 -12.81 -13.67 -12.30
CA PRO A 180 -12.15 -13.13 -13.50
C PRO A 180 -13.03 -13.04 -14.75
N ASP A 181 -14.09 -13.84 -14.82
CA ASP A 181 -15.03 -13.82 -15.95
C ASP A 181 -16.12 -12.75 -15.82
N THR A 182 -16.50 -12.38 -14.58
CA THR A 182 -17.61 -11.45 -14.31
C THR A 182 -17.15 -10.03 -13.97
N ILE A 183 -15.86 -9.84 -13.73
CA ILE A 183 -15.31 -8.58 -13.21
C ILE A 183 -15.57 -7.38 -14.13
N TRP A 184 -15.55 -7.58 -15.45
CA TRP A 184 -15.66 -6.49 -16.39
C TRP A 184 -17.05 -5.84 -16.39
N ASP A 185 -18.10 -6.60 -16.07
CA ASP A 185 -19.47 -6.07 -15.92
C ASP A 185 -19.51 -5.01 -14.80
N HIS A 186 -18.78 -5.23 -13.71
CA HIS A 186 -18.68 -4.29 -12.58
C HIS A 186 -17.86 -3.04 -12.90
N TYR A 187 -16.97 -3.10 -13.90
CA TYR A 187 -16.22 -1.94 -14.41
C TYR A 187 -16.91 -1.25 -15.59
N GLY A 188 -17.97 -1.83 -16.17
CA GLY A 188 -18.63 -1.33 -17.37
C GLY A 188 -17.76 -1.44 -18.61
N LEU A 189 -16.93 -2.48 -18.68
CA LEU A 189 -16.04 -2.79 -19.80
C LEU A 189 -16.45 -4.09 -20.46
N THR A 190 -16.11 -4.25 -21.75
CA THR A 190 -16.14 -5.57 -22.36
C THR A 190 -14.80 -6.29 -22.17
N PRO A 191 -14.77 -7.64 -22.23
CA PRO A 191 -13.52 -8.41 -22.18
C PRO A 191 -12.50 -7.96 -23.25
N GLU A 192 -12.98 -7.60 -24.46
CA GLU A 192 -12.14 -7.13 -25.57
C GLU A 192 -11.49 -5.77 -25.25
N GLN A 193 -12.25 -4.83 -24.67
CA GLN A 193 -11.73 -3.53 -24.23
C GLN A 193 -10.65 -3.70 -23.17
N ALA A 194 -10.90 -4.59 -22.19
CA ALA A 194 -9.95 -4.88 -21.12
C ALA A 194 -8.66 -5.53 -21.68
N ALA A 195 -8.80 -6.48 -22.60
CA ALA A 195 -7.66 -7.14 -23.26
C ALA A 195 -6.82 -6.15 -24.10
N GLN A 196 -7.46 -5.26 -24.86
CA GLN A 196 -6.77 -4.19 -25.61
C GLN A 196 -6.00 -3.23 -24.70
N ALA A 197 -6.52 -2.97 -23.49
CA ALA A 197 -5.86 -2.15 -22.47
C ALA A 197 -4.79 -2.92 -21.67
N GLY A 198 -4.57 -4.21 -21.97
CA GLY A 198 -3.59 -5.05 -21.25
C GLY A 198 -3.96 -5.30 -19.78
N MET A 199 -5.26 -5.29 -19.45
CA MET A 199 -5.74 -5.47 -18.08
C MET A 199 -5.82 -6.96 -17.74
N ASN A 200 -5.35 -7.34 -16.53
CA ASN A 200 -5.44 -8.70 -16.03
C ASN A 200 -6.71 -8.86 -15.19
N SER A 201 -7.62 -9.73 -15.63
CA SER A 201 -8.94 -9.91 -15.00
C SER A 201 -8.86 -10.38 -13.55
N GLN A 202 -7.97 -11.31 -13.21
CA GLN A 202 -7.80 -11.78 -11.84
C GLN A 202 -7.28 -10.67 -10.92
N MET A 203 -6.29 -9.90 -11.35
CA MET A 203 -5.79 -8.75 -10.60
C MET A 203 -6.87 -7.69 -10.39
N PHE A 204 -7.65 -7.37 -11.44
CA PHE A 204 -8.74 -6.40 -11.30
C PHE A 204 -9.89 -6.93 -10.44
N ASN A 205 -10.11 -8.25 -10.43
CA ASN A 205 -11.08 -8.88 -9.53
C ASN A 205 -10.68 -8.73 -8.08
N SER A 206 -9.41 -8.91 -7.73
CA SER A 206 -8.92 -8.75 -6.35
C SER A 206 -9.13 -7.35 -5.77
N PHE A 207 -9.30 -6.33 -6.61
CA PHE A 207 -9.62 -4.97 -6.15
C PHE A 207 -11.08 -4.82 -5.73
N LEU A 208 -12.00 -5.63 -6.25
CA LEU A 208 -13.43 -5.54 -5.97
C LEU A 208 -13.95 -6.61 -5.02
N ASP A 209 -13.40 -7.83 -5.07
CA ASP A 209 -13.90 -8.97 -4.28
C ASP A 209 -13.52 -8.91 -2.79
N GLY A 210 -12.80 -7.87 -2.39
CA GLY A 210 -12.37 -7.66 -1.00
C GLY A 210 -10.94 -8.12 -0.70
N THR A 211 -10.32 -8.93 -1.56
CA THR A 211 -8.97 -9.50 -1.33
C THR A 211 -7.93 -8.43 -1.06
N LYS A 212 -7.78 -7.47 -1.99
CA LYS A 212 -6.77 -6.41 -1.84
C LYS A 212 -7.05 -5.52 -0.64
N SER A 213 -8.33 -5.24 -0.36
CA SER A 213 -8.74 -4.50 0.83
C SER A 213 -8.37 -5.21 2.12
N ALA A 214 -8.57 -6.53 2.20
CA ALA A 214 -8.21 -7.33 3.37
C ALA A 214 -6.69 -7.34 3.60
N LEU A 215 -5.89 -7.55 2.55
CA LEU A 215 -4.42 -7.52 2.62
C LEU A 215 -3.90 -6.16 3.12
N GLU A 216 -4.38 -5.07 2.54
CA GLU A 216 -3.94 -3.74 2.93
C GLU A 216 -4.36 -3.37 4.36
N MET A 217 -5.57 -3.77 4.80
CA MET A 217 -6.00 -3.55 6.18
C MET A 217 -5.22 -4.40 7.19
N ALA A 218 -4.85 -5.64 6.83
CA ALA A 218 -3.97 -6.46 7.65
C ALA A 218 -2.58 -5.82 7.78
N ALA A 219 -2.00 -5.31 6.69
CA ALA A 219 -0.72 -4.59 6.72
C ALA A 219 -0.79 -3.33 7.63
N ILE A 220 -1.88 -2.53 7.54
CA ILE A 220 -2.09 -1.36 8.41
C ILE A 220 -2.24 -1.80 9.86
N SER A 221 -3.05 -2.81 10.15
CA SER A 221 -3.22 -3.36 11.49
C SER A 221 -1.88 -3.83 12.08
N ASN A 222 -1.12 -4.58 11.33
CA ASN A 222 0.20 -5.10 11.72
C ASN A 222 1.25 -3.98 11.88
N GLY A 223 1.13 -2.88 11.12
CA GLY A 223 2.02 -1.72 11.20
C GLY A 223 1.62 -0.68 12.25
N THR A 224 0.39 -0.73 12.78
CA THR A 224 -0.12 0.28 13.73
C THR A 224 -0.61 -0.29 15.04
N GLY A 225 -0.92 -1.58 15.13
CA GLY A 225 -1.59 -2.18 16.27
C GLY A 225 -3.09 -1.84 16.36
N LEU A 226 -3.68 -1.24 15.32
CA LEU A 226 -5.13 -1.07 15.23
C LEU A 226 -5.80 -2.42 15.00
N LYS A 227 -6.99 -2.62 15.59
CA LYS A 227 -7.71 -3.89 15.53
C LYS A 227 -8.45 -4.04 14.20
N ALA A 228 -8.48 -5.24 13.65
CA ALA A 228 -9.45 -5.61 12.61
C ALA A 228 -10.82 -5.94 13.24
N PRO A 229 -11.94 -5.71 12.53
CA PRO A 229 -13.25 -6.19 12.97
C PRO A 229 -13.27 -7.73 13.07
N GLU A 230 -13.92 -8.27 14.11
CA GLU A 230 -13.94 -9.72 14.38
C GLU A 230 -14.60 -10.52 13.25
N ASP A 231 -15.69 -9.99 12.69
CA ASP A 231 -16.44 -10.62 11.60
C ASP A 231 -15.95 -10.17 10.19
N GLY A 232 -14.81 -9.49 10.10
CA GLY A 232 -14.28 -8.91 8.88
C GLY A 232 -14.75 -7.49 8.61
N LEU A 233 -14.25 -6.89 7.52
CA LEU A 233 -14.51 -5.50 7.15
C LEU A 233 -15.97 -5.26 6.76
N TYR A 234 -16.55 -4.14 7.19
CA TYR A 234 -17.96 -3.79 6.95
C TYR A 234 -18.18 -3.00 5.66
N PHE A 235 -17.16 -2.32 5.17
CA PHE A 235 -17.21 -1.45 3.99
C PHE A 235 -18.38 -0.44 4.05
N PRO A 236 -18.52 0.36 5.11
CA PRO A 236 -19.62 1.34 5.17
C PRO A 236 -19.50 2.35 4.03
N PRO A 237 -20.61 2.71 3.35
CA PRO A 237 -20.64 3.85 2.45
C PRO A 237 -20.31 5.14 3.20
N ALA A 238 -19.25 5.85 2.77
CA ALA A 238 -18.86 7.12 3.39
C ALA A 238 -18.13 8.02 2.41
N GLY A 239 -18.56 9.27 2.34
CA GLY A 239 -17.81 10.36 1.72
C GLY A 239 -16.77 10.96 2.69
N MET A 240 -15.90 11.81 2.16
CA MET A 240 -14.85 12.48 2.96
C MET A 240 -15.45 13.30 4.10
N ASP A 241 -16.64 13.86 3.90
CA ASP A 241 -17.32 14.66 4.91
C ASP A 241 -18.02 13.82 5.99
N ASP A 242 -18.23 12.51 5.74
CA ASP A 242 -18.97 11.61 6.61
C ASP A 242 -18.08 10.74 7.51
N LEU A 243 -16.77 10.73 7.27
CA LEU A 243 -15.83 9.83 7.95
C LEU A 243 -15.94 9.90 9.47
N ALA A 244 -15.96 11.11 10.05
CA ALA A 244 -16.05 11.32 11.49
C ALA A 244 -17.44 10.96 12.08
N HIS A 245 -18.47 10.90 11.24
CA HIS A 245 -19.82 10.50 11.66
C HIS A 245 -19.99 8.99 11.67
N ILE A 246 -19.44 8.31 10.68
CA ILE A 246 -19.65 6.88 10.42
C ILE A 246 -18.60 6.03 11.16
N LEU A 247 -17.34 6.42 11.12
CA LEU A 247 -16.21 5.63 11.60
C LEU A 247 -15.86 5.92 13.06
N ARG A 248 -16.85 5.75 13.93
CA ARG A 248 -16.73 5.79 15.40
C ARG A 248 -17.56 4.66 16.00
N PRO A 249 -17.38 4.33 17.30
CA PRO A 249 -18.10 3.23 17.90
C PRO A 249 -19.62 3.37 17.85
N ARG A 250 -20.34 2.26 17.70
CA ARG A 250 -21.80 2.20 17.76
C ARG A 250 -22.36 2.79 19.05
N SER A 251 -21.65 2.65 20.16
CA SER A 251 -22.02 3.22 21.45
C SER A 251 -22.14 4.74 21.47
N VAL A 252 -21.48 5.43 20.51
CA VAL A 252 -21.55 6.89 20.34
C VAL A 252 -22.15 7.29 19.00
N GLY A 253 -22.91 6.38 18.37
CA GLY A 253 -23.70 6.63 17.17
C GLY A 253 -22.97 6.45 15.84
N GLY A 254 -21.84 5.76 15.82
CA GLY A 254 -21.12 5.34 14.61
C GLY A 254 -21.46 3.92 14.18
N GLN A 255 -20.58 3.30 13.40
CA GLN A 255 -20.77 1.95 12.84
C GLN A 255 -19.69 0.94 13.28
N LEU A 256 -18.64 1.36 13.98
CA LEU A 256 -17.58 0.47 14.44
C LEU A 256 -17.94 -0.24 15.75
N ASP A 257 -17.35 -1.39 15.98
CA ASP A 257 -17.54 -2.15 17.22
C ASP A 257 -16.79 -1.53 18.39
N ASP A 258 -15.61 -0.95 18.14
CA ASP A 258 -14.73 -0.39 19.16
C ASP A 258 -13.96 0.83 18.59
N THR A 259 -13.10 1.43 19.40
CA THR A 259 -12.10 2.41 19.00
C THR A 259 -10.81 1.73 18.58
N GLY A 260 -9.99 2.44 17.77
CA GLY A 260 -8.70 1.92 17.36
C GLY A 260 -8.81 0.78 16.35
N MET A 261 -9.68 0.92 15.35
CA MET A 261 -9.96 -0.11 14.35
C MET A 261 -9.46 0.27 12.96
N VAL A 262 -9.12 -0.74 12.14
CA VAL A 262 -8.98 -0.57 10.69
C VAL A 262 -10.32 -0.80 10.02
N GLU A 263 -10.64 -0.03 8.98
CA GLU A 263 -11.86 -0.21 8.19
C GLU A 263 -11.69 0.34 6.77
N VAL A 264 -12.47 -0.18 5.82
CA VAL A 264 -12.51 0.29 4.43
C VAL A 264 -13.86 0.96 4.17
N VAL A 265 -13.85 2.17 3.60
CA VAL A 265 -15.08 2.83 3.17
C VAL A 265 -15.35 2.58 1.70
N THR A 266 -16.63 2.36 1.33
CA THR A 266 -17.00 2.19 -0.07
C THR A 266 -17.49 3.48 -0.70
N SER A 267 -17.17 3.64 -1.99
CA SER A 267 -17.58 4.77 -2.84
C SER A 267 -18.99 4.63 -3.43
N VAL A 268 -19.70 3.56 -3.08
CA VAL A 268 -21.07 3.30 -3.56
C VAL A 268 -22.00 2.97 -2.39
N GLU A 269 -23.21 3.50 -2.46
CA GLU A 269 -24.31 3.13 -1.57
C GLU A 269 -24.72 1.66 -1.80
N ARG A 270 -25.43 1.06 -0.84
CA ARG A 270 -25.88 -0.35 -0.93
C ARG A 270 -26.81 -0.63 -2.12
N ASP A 271 -27.42 0.41 -2.68
CA ASP A 271 -28.23 0.34 -3.91
C ASP A 271 -27.45 0.66 -5.21
N GLY A 272 -26.12 0.80 -5.11
CA GLY A 272 -25.21 1.06 -6.23
C GLY A 272 -25.09 2.53 -6.62
N ARG A 273 -25.79 3.47 -6.00
CA ARG A 273 -25.60 4.90 -6.26
C ARG A 273 -24.21 5.36 -5.79
N PRO A 274 -23.56 6.30 -6.48
CA PRO A 274 -22.29 6.85 -6.03
C PRO A 274 -22.45 7.64 -4.72
N VAL A 275 -21.51 7.46 -3.81
CA VAL A 275 -21.35 8.28 -2.62
C VAL A 275 -20.81 9.66 -3.01
N TYR A 276 -21.40 10.73 -2.47
CA TYR A 276 -20.92 12.08 -2.72
C TYR A 276 -19.56 12.34 -2.04
N LYS A 277 -18.62 12.92 -2.77
CA LYS A 277 -17.24 13.12 -2.28
C LYS A 277 -16.60 11.85 -1.74
N ASP A 278 -16.78 10.74 -2.44
CA ASP A 278 -16.21 9.46 -2.03
C ASP A 278 -14.67 9.53 -1.88
N LEU A 279 -14.12 8.55 -1.17
CA LEU A 279 -12.69 8.40 -0.92
C LEU A 279 -12.09 7.20 -1.65
N ARG A 280 -12.67 6.75 -2.75
CA ARG A 280 -12.30 5.52 -3.45
C ARG A 280 -10.80 5.32 -3.61
N TRP A 281 -10.07 6.40 -3.90
CA TRP A 281 -8.64 6.36 -4.20
C TRP A 281 -7.76 6.82 -3.04
N GLY A 282 -8.34 7.11 -1.89
CA GLY A 282 -7.65 7.74 -0.79
C GLY A 282 -7.52 6.87 0.46
N VAL A 283 -6.88 7.48 1.45
CA VAL A 283 -6.68 6.93 2.79
C VAL A 283 -7.11 7.93 3.85
N TYR A 284 -7.42 7.47 5.05
CA TYR A 284 -7.91 8.32 6.12
C TYR A 284 -7.44 7.87 7.51
N VAL A 285 -7.52 8.80 8.46
CA VAL A 285 -7.53 8.54 9.91
C VAL A 285 -8.66 9.35 10.54
N VAL A 286 -9.45 8.71 11.41
CA VAL A 286 -10.42 9.38 12.28
C VAL A 286 -9.81 9.54 13.65
N ILE A 287 -9.87 10.77 14.16
CA ILE A 287 -9.28 11.17 15.44
C ILE A 287 -10.35 11.69 16.41
N GLU A 288 -10.09 11.50 17.69
CA GLU A 288 -10.85 12.12 18.77
C GLU A 288 -10.01 13.19 19.48
N ALA A 289 -10.64 14.33 19.74
CA ALA A 289 -10.04 15.38 20.54
C ALA A 289 -9.77 14.86 21.98
N PRO A 290 -8.55 15.03 22.52
CA PRO A 290 -8.21 14.50 23.85
C PRO A 290 -8.92 15.21 25.01
N ASN A 291 -9.48 16.39 24.75
CA ASN A 291 -10.20 17.20 25.74
C ASN A 291 -11.12 18.21 25.07
N ASP A 292 -11.96 18.90 25.88
CA ASP A 292 -12.95 19.86 25.39
C ASP A 292 -12.33 21.10 24.73
N TYR A 293 -11.13 21.52 25.17
CA TYR A 293 -10.43 22.65 24.53
C TYR A 293 -10.01 22.30 23.10
N ALA A 294 -9.44 21.13 22.89
CA ALA A 294 -9.07 20.68 21.54
C ALA A 294 -10.30 20.48 20.66
N SER A 295 -11.41 19.97 21.21
CA SER A 295 -12.71 19.89 20.51
C SER A 295 -13.21 21.28 20.09
N ALA A 296 -13.13 22.26 20.96
CA ALA A 296 -13.49 23.64 20.62
C ALA A 296 -12.58 24.22 19.51
N CYS A 297 -11.29 23.87 19.52
CA CYS A 297 -10.36 24.25 18.44
C CYS A 297 -10.76 23.64 17.10
N PHE A 298 -11.19 22.38 17.03
CA PHE A 298 -11.67 21.78 15.77
C PHE A 298 -12.75 22.64 15.12
N LYS A 299 -13.72 23.07 15.92
CA LYS A 299 -14.80 23.96 15.46
C LYS A 299 -14.29 25.34 15.03
N GLN A 300 -13.36 25.94 15.79
CA GLN A 300 -12.79 27.26 15.47
C GLN A 300 -12.01 27.24 14.15
N TYR A 301 -11.30 26.16 13.86
CA TYR A 301 -10.56 25.98 12.60
C TYR A 301 -11.44 25.49 11.45
N GLY A 302 -12.75 25.31 11.66
CA GLY A 302 -13.67 24.87 10.61
C GLY A 302 -13.43 23.43 10.15
N MET A 303 -12.88 22.59 11.02
CA MET A 303 -12.72 21.17 10.72
C MET A 303 -14.09 20.50 10.61
N ASN A 304 -14.20 19.55 9.69
CA ASN A 304 -15.39 18.73 9.58
C ASN A 304 -15.45 17.77 10.76
N THR A 305 -16.45 17.93 11.63
CA THR A 305 -16.59 17.14 12.86
C THR A 305 -17.92 16.42 12.90
N ASP A 306 -18.03 15.40 13.76
CA ASP A 306 -19.31 14.84 14.13
C ASP A 306 -20.20 15.86 14.85
N SER A 307 -21.44 15.48 15.17
CA SER A 307 -22.42 16.35 15.86
C SER A 307 -21.98 16.81 17.26
N THR A 308 -21.08 16.08 17.92
CA THR A 308 -20.54 16.44 19.24
C THR A 308 -19.35 17.41 19.15
N GLY A 309 -18.71 17.51 18.00
CA GLY A 309 -17.47 18.27 17.78
C GLY A 309 -16.21 17.57 18.27
N ARG A 310 -16.31 16.31 18.76
CA ARG A 310 -15.16 15.59 19.34
C ARG A 310 -14.38 14.79 18.31
N TYR A 311 -15.04 14.30 17.27
CA TYR A 311 -14.43 13.46 16.24
C TYR A 311 -14.23 14.25 14.96
N SER A 312 -13.08 14.07 14.33
CA SER A 312 -12.75 14.64 13.02
C SER A 312 -11.92 13.66 12.23
N ALA A 313 -11.68 13.95 10.96
CA ALA A 313 -10.88 13.09 10.09
C ALA A 313 -9.82 13.89 9.33
N MET A 314 -8.67 13.24 9.12
CA MET A 314 -7.67 13.63 8.13
C MET A 314 -7.64 12.59 7.03
N TYR A 315 -7.43 13.01 5.79
CA TYR A 315 -7.41 12.10 4.65
C TYR A 315 -6.50 12.61 3.54
N LYS A 316 -6.01 11.69 2.74
CA LYS A 316 -5.42 11.96 1.43
C LYS A 316 -6.42 11.46 0.37
N PRO A 317 -6.89 12.30 -0.55
CA PRO A 317 -7.98 11.93 -1.46
C PRO A 317 -7.56 10.94 -2.55
N PHE A 318 -6.27 10.72 -2.73
CA PHE A 318 -5.70 9.78 -3.69
C PHE A 318 -4.36 9.24 -3.19
N HIS A 319 -3.90 8.16 -3.80
CA HIS A 319 -2.57 7.60 -3.66
C HIS A 319 -1.96 7.39 -5.05
N LEU A 320 -0.64 7.52 -5.17
CA LEU A 320 0.08 7.43 -6.43
C LEU A 320 1.13 6.31 -6.33
N ILE A 321 0.63 5.08 -6.35
CA ILE A 321 1.48 3.89 -6.24
C ILE A 321 2.64 3.93 -7.25
N GLY A 322 3.85 3.67 -6.81
CA GLY A 322 5.07 3.74 -7.60
C GLY A 322 5.58 5.16 -7.88
N LEU A 323 4.70 6.14 -8.06
CA LEU A 323 5.10 7.52 -8.36
C LEU A 323 5.59 8.28 -7.11
N GLU A 324 5.22 7.84 -5.91
CA GLU A 324 5.67 8.42 -4.64
C GLU A 324 6.76 7.57 -3.94
N LEU A 325 7.19 6.48 -4.56
CA LEU A 325 8.10 5.48 -3.98
C LEU A 325 9.44 6.06 -3.54
N ASN A 326 9.91 7.11 -4.21
CA ASN A 326 11.13 7.82 -3.86
C ASN A 326 11.18 8.24 -2.38
N ILE A 327 10.03 8.56 -1.78
CA ILE A 327 9.94 8.93 -0.35
C ILE A 327 10.43 7.79 0.56
N SER A 328 10.03 6.54 0.31
CA SER A 328 10.52 5.39 1.09
C SER A 328 12.00 5.14 0.89
N ILE A 329 12.47 5.19 -0.35
CA ILE A 329 13.87 4.98 -0.70
C ILE A 329 14.74 6.00 0.03
N LEU A 330 14.35 7.27 -0.01
CA LEU A 330 15.10 8.35 0.60
C LEU A 330 15.01 8.34 2.13
N SER A 331 13.85 8.00 2.69
CA SER A 331 13.69 7.82 4.12
C SER A 331 14.62 6.71 4.64
N ALA A 332 14.70 5.58 3.93
CA ALA A 332 15.62 4.50 4.28
C ALA A 332 17.08 4.93 4.17
N ALA A 333 17.49 5.48 3.01
CA ALA A 333 18.89 5.81 2.73
C ALA A 333 19.43 7.00 3.52
N LEU A 334 18.62 8.04 3.76
CA LEU A 334 19.07 9.30 4.34
C LEU A 334 18.72 9.44 5.82
N LEU A 335 17.60 8.89 6.25
CA LEU A 335 17.10 9.04 7.62
C LEU A 335 17.22 7.75 8.42
N ASN A 336 17.53 6.63 7.78
CA ASN A 336 17.52 5.29 8.37
C ASN A 336 16.18 4.96 9.06
N LYS A 337 15.06 5.35 8.41
CA LYS A 337 13.70 5.14 8.91
C LYS A 337 12.78 4.60 7.83
N PRO A 338 11.86 3.66 8.18
CA PRO A 338 10.80 3.26 7.27
C PRO A 338 9.73 4.36 7.16
N THR A 339 8.98 4.36 6.07
CA THR A 339 7.74 5.15 5.91
C THR A 339 6.49 4.42 6.40
N GLY A 340 6.62 3.14 6.66
CA GLY A 340 5.72 2.23 7.32
C GLY A 340 6.43 0.90 7.47
N SER A 341 6.20 0.16 8.53
CA SER A 341 6.81 -1.14 8.77
C SER A 341 5.93 -1.97 9.68
N THR A 342 5.94 -3.27 9.50
CA THR A 342 5.23 -4.20 10.37
C THR A 342 5.88 -4.20 11.76
N LEU A 343 5.04 -4.00 12.78
CA LEU A 343 5.45 -4.01 14.19
C LEU A 343 5.27 -5.40 14.80
N ASP A 344 4.12 -6.03 14.54
CA ASP A 344 3.74 -7.35 15.06
C ASP A 344 2.67 -7.99 14.17
N PHE A 345 2.29 -9.22 14.45
CA PHE A 345 1.15 -9.91 13.84
C PHE A 345 -0.12 -9.65 14.66
N ASN A 346 -0.90 -8.62 14.30
CA ASN A 346 -2.17 -8.28 14.95
C ASN A 346 -3.38 -8.80 14.18
N SER A 347 -3.25 -8.93 12.87
CA SER A 347 -4.33 -9.38 11.97
C SER A 347 -3.76 -10.24 10.87
N ASP A 348 -4.61 -11.11 10.35
CA ASP A 348 -4.32 -11.95 9.21
C ASP A 348 -5.49 -11.94 8.22
N VAL A 349 -5.27 -12.48 7.03
CA VAL A 349 -6.28 -12.59 5.98
C VAL A 349 -6.75 -14.02 5.90
N VAL A 350 -8.06 -14.21 5.93
CA VAL A 350 -8.70 -15.52 5.73
C VAL A 350 -9.35 -15.59 4.36
N ALA A 351 -9.23 -16.73 3.69
CA ALA A 351 -9.90 -16.96 2.43
C ALA A 351 -11.34 -17.41 2.67
N THR A 352 -12.29 -16.79 1.96
CA THR A 352 -13.69 -17.19 1.94
C THR A 352 -14.02 -17.85 0.61
N ALA A 353 -14.56 -19.05 0.64
CA ALA A 353 -14.94 -19.77 -0.57
C ALA A 353 -16.08 -19.06 -1.31
N LYS A 354 -15.92 -18.82 -2.61
CA LYS A 354 -16.94 -18.22 -3.48
C LYS A 354 -18.01 -19.21 -3.92
N ARG A 355 -17.76 -20.51 -3.78
CA ARG A 355 -18.64 -21.61 -4.12
C ARG A 355 -18.27 -22.86 -3.32
N ASP A 356 -19.07 -23.91 -3.43
CA ASP A 356 -18.71 -25.21 -2.89
C ASP A 356 -17.44 -25.75 -3.56
N LEU A 357 -16.51 -26.24 -2.75
CA LEU A 357 -15.23 -26.79 -3.18
C LEU A 357 -15.19 -28.30 -2.97
N GLN A 358 -14.57 -29.01 -3.90
CA GLN A 358 -14.38 -30.47 -3.77
C GLN A 358 -13.12 -30.78 -2.94
N ALA A 359 -13.13 -31.94 -2.27
CA ALA A 359 -11.95 -32.40 -1.56
C ALA A 359 -10.75 -32.55 -2.50
N GLY A 360 -9.63 -31.90 -2.18
CA GLY A 360 -8.41 -31.91 -3.01
C GLY A 360 -8.41 -30.87 -4.12
N GLU A 361 -9.46 -30.05 -4.26
CA GLU A 361 -9.47 -28.94 -5.19
C GLU A 361 -8.42 -27.89 -4.80
N LYS A 362 -7.66 -27.41 -5.77
CA LYS A 362 -6.63 -26.39 -5.55
C LYS A 362 -7.27 -25.01 -5.53
N LEU A 363 -6.98 -24.23 -4.49
CA LEU A 363 -7.35 -22.81 -4.45
C LEU A 363 -6.50 -22.04 -5.44
N ASP A 364 -7.13 -21.17 -6.21
CA ASP A 364 -6.47 -20.39 -7.27
C ASP A 364 -5.97 -19.01 -6.79
N GLY A 365 -6.19 -18.70 -5.52
CA GLY A 365 -5.62 -17.54 -4.85
C GLY A 365 -6.35 -16.23 -5.14
N GLU A 366 -5.65 -15.16 -4.90
CA GLU A 366 -6.10 -13.77 -4.92
C GLU A 366 -6.91 -13.42 -6.18
N GLY A 367 -8.15 -12.95 -5.98
CA GLY A 367 -9.03 -12.53 -7.07
C GLY A 367 -9.46 -13.65 -8.01
N GLY A 368 -9.36 -14.91 -7.56
CA GLY A 368 -9.64 -16.09 -8.39
C GLY A 368 -11.11 -16.50 -8.47
N PHE A 369 -11.32 -17.76 -8.88
CA PHE A 369 -12.65 -18.38 -9.01
C PHE A 369 -13.09 -19.13 -7.75
N THR A 370 -12.14 -19.50 -6.89
CA THR A 370 -12.40 -20.35 -5.72
C THR A 370 -12.55 -19.58 -4.43
N VAL A 371 -11.75 -18.55 -4.26
CA VAL A 371 -11.69 -17.73 -3.04
C VAL A 371 -11.50 -16.26 -3.38
#